data_5341e3f2d04314a7c134cc5c59fe5b10
#
_entry.id   5341e3f2d04314a7c134cc5c59fe5b10
#
_cell.length_a   1.000
_cell.length_b   1.000
_cell.length_c   1.000
_cell.angle_alpha   90.00
_cell.angle_beta   90.00
_cell.angle_gamma   90.00
#
_symmetry.space_group_name_H-M   'P 1'
#
loop_
_entity.id
_entity.type
_entity.pdbx_description
1 polymer ?
#
loop_
_entity_poly.entity_id
_entity_poly.type
_entity_poly.pdbx_seq_one_letter_code
_entity_poly.pdbx_strand_id
1 'polypeptide(L)'
;TANSMYALSDAGAYGCHALTVTGNTGHKAMALYVGDGAYRASPNIRFYADVVYTNTPPSGAYRGYGVPQGYWPVERHMERVARALNLDPIEFRLKNAIREGELHPFSTAWSEGREPRPEIVHTVGLEQCVRQGKAVIGWDEKFNHAQWHEVPGRPELRKGIGVAMVMQGTAIPYLDMGGASVKMNDDGSFNLLVGATDLGTGSDTVLAQMAAEVLGVNVDDILVYSSDTDFTPFDKGAYASSTTYISGTAVVKAAQQAAERIRLRAANMLSIQGGQQWTEEEIRLGDRKAYAPDGRFITHRDIGYNALHHENQEQIMGIGSYVLPVSPPPFSAQFAEVTVNTITGQVTVDQLVMAVDSGVIVNPLTASGQVEGGMVQALGYAVCEEMVYDQDGIARERDLYDYHIFRANEMPGLEALFVETYEPSHPFGVKAVAEIPMDGVAPAVGNAVMDACGADLLVNPITPERVWRALKAVQG
;
A
#
# COMPACT_ATOMS: atom_id res chain seq x y z
N THR A 1 -3.87 -26.59 -8.80
CA THR A 1 -2.84 -27.63 -8.83
C THR A 1 -1.49 -27.14 -9.34
N ALA A 2 -1.44 -26.15 -10.25
CA ALA A 2 -0.22 -25.50 -10.71
C ALA A 2 -0.55 -24.13 -11.27
N ASN A 3 0.35 -23.16 -11.10
CA ASN A 3 0.26 -21.83 -11.70
C ASN A 3 1.59 -21.49 -12.39
N SER A 4 1.54 -21.08 -13.64
CA SER A 4 2.73 -20.71 -14.40
C SER A 4 2.48 -19.42 -15.16
N MET A 5 3.41 -18.47 -15.03
CA MET A 5 3.39 -17.21 -15.76
C MET A 5 4.70 -17.03 -16.51
N TYR A 6 4.59 -16.58 -17.75
CA TYR A 6 5.68 -16.07 -18.56
C TYR A 6 5.46 -14.58 -18.84
N ALA A 7 6.46 -13.76 -18.63
CA ALA A 7 6.44 -12.33 -18.94
C ALA A 7 7.53 -11.99 -19.96
N LEU A 8 7.17 -11.21 -20.98
CA LEU A 8 8.11 -10.56 -21.87
C LEU A 8 8.01 -9.06 -21.63
N SER A 9 9.11 -8.44 -21.20
CA SER A 9 9.15 -7.04 -20.81
C SER A 9 10.05 -6.22 -21.73
N ASP A 10 9.54 -5.10 -22.19
CA ASP A 10 10.31 -4.09 -22.91
C ASP A 10 11.03 -3.17 -21.92
N ALA A 11 12.36 -3.22 -21.93
CA ALA A 11 13.21 -2.38 -21.08
C ALA A 11 13.46 -0.98 -21.66
N GLY A 12 13.12 -0.78 -22.92
CA GLY A 12 13.56 0.40 -23.65
C GLY A 12 15.08 0.41 -23.87
N ALA A 13 15.65 1.58 -24.15
CA ALA A 13 17.05 1.71 -24.59
C ALA A 13 18.09 1.43 -23.47
N TYR A 14 17.77 1.68 -22.21
CA TYR A 14 18.74 1.68 -21.10
C TYR A 14 18.44 0.69 -19.98
N GLY A 15 17.37 -0.06 -20.06
CA GLY A 15 16.99 -1.07 -19.08
C GLY A 15 16.48 -0.53 -17.74
N CYS A 16 17.01 0.55 -17.23
CA CYS A 16 16.59 1.22 -15.99
C CYS A 16 16.09 0.23 -14.91
N HIS A 17 14.83 0.34 -14.50
CA HIS A 17 14.18 -0.53 -13.51
C HIS A 17 13.53 -1.80 -14.09
N ALA A 18 13.61 -2.04 -15.39
CA ALA A 18 12.84 -3.08 -16.08
C ALA A 18 13.00 -4.48 -15.48
N LEU A 19 14.21 -4.86 -15.07
CA LEU A 19 14.48 -6.19 -14.51
C LEU A 19 13.70 -6.43 -13.22
N THR A 20 13.80 -5.49 -12.27
CA THR A 20 13.14 -5.62 -10.96
C THR A 20 11.64 -5.41 -11.04
N VAL A 21 11.16 -4.48 -11.88
CA VAL A 21 9.73 -4.32 -12.20
C VAL A 21 9.14 -5.63 -12.73
N THR A 22 9.82 -6.25 -13.72
CA THR A 22 9.37 -7.51 -14.29
C THR A 22 9.41 -8.65 -13.27
N GLY A 23 10.42 -8.69 -12.40
CA GLY A 23 10.51 -9.66 -11.30
C GLY A 23 9.30 -9.58 -10.38
N ASN A 24 8.90 -8.37 -9.99
CA ASN A 24 7.73 -8.16 -9.13
C ASN A 24 6.40 -8.56 -9.79
N THR A 25 6.30 -8.49 -11.12
CA THR A 25 5.12 -8.94 -11.86
C THR A 25 4.71 -10.37 -11.49
N GLY A 26 5.67 -11.29 -11.38
CA GLY A 26 5.40 -12.66 -10.93
C GLY A 26 5.46 -12.83 -9.41
N HIS A 27 6.49 -12.28 -8.79
CA HIS A 27 6.77 -12.47 -7.37
C HIS A 27 5.62 -12.03 -6.45
N LYS A 28 4.99 -10.92 -6.71
CA LYS A 28 3.88 -10.40 -5.88
C LYS A 28 2.52 -10.90 -6.38
N ALA A 29 2.21 -10.76 -7.66
CA ALA A 29 0.88 -11.08 -8.16
C ALA A 29 0.53 -12.58 -8.09
N MET A 30 1.50 -13.48 -8.30
CA MET A 30 1.27 -14.91 -8.19
C MET A 30 1.26 -15.42 -6.75
N ALA A 31 1.84 -14.68 -5.80
CA ALA A 31 1.98 -15.13 -4.43
C ALA A 31 0.66 -15.16 -3.66
N LEU A 32 -0.34 -14.40 -4.09
CA LEU A 32 -1.65 -14.40 -3.44
C LEU A 32 -2.35 -15.76 -3.53
N TYR A 33 -2.23 -16.45 -4.66
CA TYR A 33 -2.99 -17.67 -4.92
C TYR A 33 -2.10 -18.93 -4.87
N VAL A 34 -1.95 -19.44 -3.67
CA VAL A 34 -1.09 -20.61 -3.36
C VAL A 34 -1.84 -21.95 -3.34
N GLY A 35 -3.17 -21.92 -3.48
CA GLY A 35 -4.03 -23.11 -3.47
C GLY A 35 -4.49 -23.53 -2.08
N ASP A 36 -5.21 -24.65 -2.00
CA ASP A 36 -5.87 -25.14 -0.79
C ASP A 36 -5.16 -26.34 -0.17
N GLY A 37 -5.10 -26.36 1.16
CA GLY A 37 -4.71 -27.52 1.96
C GLY A 37 -3.28 -28.02 1.72
N ALA A 38 -3.13 -29.30 1.41
CA ALA A 38 -1.83 -29.96 1.27
C ALA A 38 -0.92 -29.40 0.16
N TYR A 39 -1.46 -28.52 -0.70
CA TYR A 39 -0.73 -27.91 -1.82
C TYR A 39 -0.23 -26.51 -1.54
N ARG A 40 -0.45 -25.97 -0.35
CA ARG A 40 -0.09 -24.59 0.01
C ARG A 40 1.40 -24.29 0.02
N ALA A 41 2.21 -25.28 0.30
CA ALA A 41 3.66 -25.21 0.14
C ALA A 41 4.08 -25.71 -1.25
N SER A 42 3.19 -25.63 -2.25
CA SER A 42 3.36 -26.30 -3.51
C SER A 42 4.52 -25.72 -4.31
N PRO A 43 5.44 -26.56 -4.78
CA PRO A 43 6.45 -26.19 -5.77
C PRO A 43 5.85 -25.93 -7.17
N ASN A 44 4.54 -25.94 -7.31
CA ASN A 44 3.83 -25.83 -8.58
C ASN A 44 3.53 -24.38 -9.01
N ILE A 45 4.23 -23.41 -8.45
CA ILE A 45 4.24 -22.03 -8.93
C ILE A 45 5.51 -21.79 -9.73
N ARG A 46 5.38 -21.36 -10.96
CA ARG A 46 6.51 -21.05 -11.84
C ARG A 46 6.35 -19.68 -12.45
N PHE A 47 7.36 -18.83 -12.26
CA PHE A 47 7.51 -17.56 -12.96
C PHE A 47 8.77 -17.59 -13.82
N TYR A 48 8.66 -17.17 -15.07
CA TYR A 48 9.75 -16.99 -15.99
C TYR A 48 9.57 -15.70 -16.78
N ALA A 49 10.63 -14.94 -16.98
CA ALA A 49 10.57 -13.68 -17.69
C ALA A 49 11.80 -13.44 -18.56
N ASP A 50 11.57 -12.82 -19.72
CA ASP A 50 12.60 -12.21 -20.55
C ASP A 50 12.43 -10.67 -20.51
N VAL A 51 13.54 -9.98 -20.30
CA VAL A 51 13.60 -8.50 -20.32
C VAL A 51 14.50 -8.11 -21.48
N VAL A 52 13.92 -7.44 -22.47
CA VAL A 52 14.59 -7.15 -23.73
C VAL A 52 14.81 -5.66 -23.93
N TYR A 53 15.93 -5.29 -24.51
CA TYR A 53 16.21 -3.92 -24.91
C TYR A 53 15.52 -3.59 -26.23
N THR A 54 15.01 -2.37 -26.35
CA THR A 54 14.42 -1.82 -27.57
C THR A 54 14.86 -0.38 -27.78
N ASN A 55 14.37 0.26 -28.85
CA ASN A 55 14.66 1.67 -29.17
C ASN A 55 13.61 2.64 -28.58
N THR A 56 12.73 2.16 -27.70
CA THR A 56 11.78 3.02 -27.00
C THR A 56 12.44 3.73 -25.80
N PRO A 57 11.84 4.77 -25.20
CA PRO A 57 12.28 5.34 -23.96
C PRO A 57 12.43 4.29 -22.86
N PRO A 58 13.37 4.46 -21.91
CA PRO A 58 13.57 3.49 -20.84
C PRO A 58 12.31 3.28 -20.03
N SER A 59 11.92 2.03 -19.79
CA SER A 59 10.86 1.71 -18.83
C SER A 59 11.35 1.97 -17.41
N GLY A 60 10.45 2.42 -16.54
CA GLY A 60 10.78 2.82 -15.17
C GLY A 60 9.80 2.34 -14.13
N ALA A 61 9.98 2.83 -12.92
CA ALA A 61 9.09 2.57 -11.82
C ALA A 61 7.77 3.34 -12.01
N TYR A 62 6.67 2.62 -11.93
CA TYR A 62 5.32 3.16 -11.83
C TYR A 62 4.71 2.66 -10.51
N ARG A 63 3.82 3.43 -9.87
CA ARG A 63 3.18 3.04 -8.61
C ARG A 63 2.66 1.59 -8.68
N GLY A 64 3.00 0.74 -7.69
CA GLY A 64 2.75 -0.70 -7.71
C GLY A 64 3.92 -1.54 -8.25
N TYR A 65 4.90 -0.93 -8.96
CA TYR A 65 6.20 -1.46 -9.36
C TYR A 65 6.16 -2.89 -9.96
N GLY A 66 5.40 -3.04 -11.06
CA GLY A 66 5.26 -4.32 -11.78
C GLY A 66 4.06 -5.16 -11.32
N VAL A 67 3.54 -4.92 -10.13
CA VAL A 67 2.42 -5.68 -9.57
C VAL A 67 1.10 -5.43 -10.32
N PRO A 68 0.73 -4.20 -10.73
CA PRO A 68 -0.44 -3.96 -11.57
C PRO A 68 -0.41 -4.76 -12.89
N GLN A 69 0.78 -4.81 -13.54
CA GLN A 69 0.98 -5.60 -14.75
C GLN A 69 0.80 -7.09 -14.50
N GLY A 70 1.20 -7.58 -13.33
CA GLY A 70 1.01 -8.99 -12.93
C GLY A 70 -0.43 -9.34 -12.60
N TYR A 71 -1.13 -8.47 -11.87
CA TYR A 71 -2.52 -8.73 -11.50
C TYR A 71 -3.49 -8.64 -12.67
N TRP A 72 -3.19 -7.88 -13.71
CA TRP A 72 -4.02 -7.89 -14.90
C TRP A 72 -4.25 -9.32 -15.43
N PRO A 73 -3.23 -10.10 -15.83
CA PRO A 73 -3.45 -11.47 -16.28
C PRO A 73 -3.89 -12.43 -15.17
N VAL A 74 -3.38 -12.30 -13.95
CA VAL A 74 -3.71 -13.22 -12.85
C VAL A 74 -5.19 -13.12 -12.49
N GLU A 75 -5.70 -11.92 -12.23
CA GLU A 75 -7.08 -11.71 -11.82
C GLU A 75 -8.09 -11.97 -12.94
N ARG A 76 -7.72 -11.64 -14.20
CA ARG A 76 -8.52 -12.02 -15.38
C ARG A 76 -8.56 -13.54 -15.56
N HIS A 77 -7.44 -14.23 -15.29
CA HIS A 77 -7.39 -15.69 -15.35
C HIS A 77 -8.25 -16.33 -14.25
N MET A 78 -8.17 -15.83 -13.02
CA MET A 78 -9.01 -16.31 -11.91
C MET A 78 -10.49 -16.16 -12.22
N GLU A 79 -10.90 -15.03 -12.81
CA GLU A 79 -12.29 -14.80 -13.24
C GLU A 79 -12.73 -15.83 -14.30
N ARG A 80 -11.92 -16.02 -15.33
CA ARG A 80 -12.21 -16.99 -16.40
C ARG A 80 -12.32 -18.42 -15.88
N VAL A 81 -11.45 -18.83 -14.96
CA VAL A 81 -11.50 -20.17 -14.35
C VAL A 81 -12.74 -20.32 -13.49
N ALA A 82 -13.08 -19.33 -12.65
CA ALA A 82 -14.29 -19.37 -11.82
C ALA A 82 -15.54 -19.54 -12.69
N ARG A 83 -15.69 -18.73 -13.74
CA ARG A 83 -16.81 -18.82 -14.70
C ARG A 83 -16.86 -20.15 -15.44
N ALA A 84 -15.71 -20.68 -15.91
CA ALA A 84 -15.65 -21.97 -16.60
C ALA A 84 -16.05 -23.14 -15.69
N LEU A 85 -15.83 -23.00 -14.38
CA LEU A 85 -16.24 -23.98 -13.37
C LEU A 85 -17.63 -23.70 -12.79
N ASN A 86 -18.29 -22.64 -13.21
CA ASN A 86 -19.57 -22.19 -12.67
C ASN A 86 -19.53 -21.96 -11.14
N LEU A 87 -18.43 -21.34 -10.67
CA LEU A 87 -18.20 -20.99 -9.28
C LEU A 87 -18.33 -19.47 -9.09
N ASP A 88 -18.73 -19.05 -7.89
CA ASP A 88 -18.66 -17.64 -7.50
C ASP A 88 -17.19 -17.18 -7.55
N PRO A 89 -16.89 -16.07 -8.24
CA PRO A 89 -15.50 -15.62 -8.41
C PRO A 89 -14.85 -15.15 -7.11
N ILE A 90 -15.62 -14.69 -6.13
CA ILE A 90 -15.12 -14.32 -4.80
C ILE A 90 -14.76 -15.57 -4.01
N GLU A 91 -15.68 -16.53 -3.92
CA GLU A 91 -15.45 -17.78 -3.21
C GLU A 91 -14.28 -18.58 -3.80
N PHE A 92 -14.15 -18.57 -5.14
CA PHE A 92 -13.04 -19.23 -5.80
C PHE A 92 -11.69 -18.60 -5.44
N ARG A 93 -11.62 -17.26 -5.38
CA ARG A 93 -10.41 -16.53 -5.00
C ARG A 93 -10.04 -16.76 -3.53
N LEU A 94 -11.00 -16.61 -2.61
CA LEU A 94 -10.77 -16.84 -1.17
C LEU A 94 -10.34 -18.26 -0.85
N LYS A 95 -10.89 -19.24 -1.56
CA LYS A 95 -10.47 -20.65 -1.40
C LYS A 95 -8.99 -20.86 -1.71
N ASN A 96 -8.44 -20.14 -2.68
CA ASN A 96 -7.07 -20.27 -3.15
C ASN A 96 -6.09 -19.27 -2.56
N ALA A 97 -6.57 -18.24 -1.85
CA ALA A 97 -5.73 -17.18 -1.29
C ALA A 97 -4.84 -17.68 -0.15
N ILE A 98 -3.66 -17.05 -0.02
CA ILE A 98 -2.72 -17.25 1.08
C ILE A 98 -3.38 -16.90 2.42
N ARG A 99 -2.99 -17.60 3.48
CA ARG A 99 -3.53 -17.43 4.83
C ARG A 99 -2.45 -17.08 5.85
N GLU A 100 -2.90 -16.59 6.97
CA GLU A 100 -2.04 -16.34 8.13
C GLU A 100 -1.28 -17.60 8.52
N GLY A 101 0.01 -17.44 8.85
CA GLY A 101 0.93 -18.51 9.19
C GLY A 101 1.56 -19.25 7.99
N GLU A 102 1.17 -18.92 6.76
CA GLU A 102 1.74 -19.54 5.57
C GLU A 102 3.01 -18.84 5.10
N LEU A 103 3.87 -19.60 4.43
CA LEU A 103 5.08 -19.09 3.81
C LEU A 103 4.75 -18.35 2.52
N HIS A 104 5.27 -17.13 2.36
CA HIS A 104 5.25 -16.43 1.07
C HIS A 104 6.01 -17.29 0.03
N PRO A 105 5.36 -17.74 -1.06
CA PRO A 105 5.87 -18.84 -1.91
C PRO A 105 7.18 -18.52 -2.62
N PHE A 106 7.49 -17.25 -2.85
CA PHE A 106 8.72 -16.84 -3.52
C PHE A 106 9.81 -16.34 -2.56
N SER A 107 9.55 -16.25 -1.26
CA SER A 107 10.50 -15.69 -0.30
C SER A 107 11.82 -16.46 -0.20
N THR A 108 11.80 -17.74 -0.55
CA THR A 108 12.99 -18.60 -0.60
C THR A 108 13.61 -18.74 -2.00
N ALA A 109 13.00 -18.11 -3.01
CA ALA A 109 13.45 -18.21 -4.41
C ALA A 109 14.01 -16.91 -4.96
N TRP A 110 13.54 -15.76 -4.46
CA TRP A 110 13.89 -14.45 -5.01
C TRP A 110 13.95 -13.37 -3.92
N SER A 111 15.01 -12.59 -3.90
CA SER A 111 15.24 -11.56 -2.89
C SER A 111 16.06 -10.36 -3.41
N GLU A 112 15.85 -9.98 -4.66
CA GLU A 112 16.54 -8.85 -5.32
C GLU A 112 18.08 -8.93 -5.24
N GLY A 113 18.63 -10.12 -5.50
CA GLY A 113 20.07 -10.38 -5.52
C GLY A 113 20.71 -10.59 -4.14
N ARG A 114 19.90 -10.78 -3.10
CA ARG A 114 20.35 -11.14 -1.75
C ARG A 114 20.04 -12.60 -1.43
N GLU A 115 20.59 -13.09 -0.31
CA GLU A 115 20.23 -14.41 0.21
C GLU A 115 18.71 -14.50 0.47
N PRO A 116 18.02 -15.45 -0.19
CA PRO A 116 16.60 -15.68 0.06
C PRO A 116 16.35 -16.13 1.50
N ARG A 117 15.29 -15.62 2.11
CA ARG A 117 14.91 -15.97 3.48
C ARG A 117 13.43 -16.27 3.55
N PRO A 118 13.02 -17.31 4.30
CA PRO A 118 11.60 -17.60 4.50
C PRO A 118 10.88 -16.42 5.16
N GLU A 119 9.78 -15.98 4.56
CA GLU A 119 8.89 -14.95 5.13
C GLU A 119 7.52 -15.57 5.40
N ILE A 120 7.12 -15.59 6.66
CA ILE A 120 5.80 -16.03 7.08
C ILE A 120 4.85 -14.82 7.04
N VAL A 121 3.66 -15.02 6.50
CA VAL A 121 2.60 -14.01 6.51
C VAL A 121 1.94 -14.02 7.89
N HIS A 122 2.12 -12.96 8.65
CA HIS A 122 1.66 -12.89 10.03
C HIS A 122 0.20 -12.47 10.17
N THR A 123 -0.29 -11.64 9.26
CA THR A 123 -1.66 -11.11 9.32
C THR A 123 -2.30 -11.06 7.94
N VAL A 124 -3.58 -11.47 7.83
CA VAL A 124 -4.35 -11.50 6.58
C VAL A 124 -5.77 -11.01 6.84
N GLY A 125 -6.07 -9.76 6.47
CA GLY A 125 -7.42 -9.17 6.57
C GLY A 125 -8.27 -9.33 5.30
N LEU A 126 -7.85 -10.15 4.33
CA LEU A 126 -8.48 -10.24 3.01
C LEU A 126 -9.98 -10.62 3.06
N GLU A 127 -10.36 -11.60 3.87
CA GLU A 127 -11.78 -11.99 4.02
C GLU A 127 -12.63 -10.83 4.56
N GLN A 128 -12.07 -10.02 5.45
CA GLN A 128 -12.75 -8.84 5.99
C GLN A 128 -12.85 -7.74 4.95
N CYS A 129 -11.80 -7.53 4.14
CA CYS A 129 -11.82 -6.61 2.99
C CYS A 129 -12.93 -7.00 2.01
N VAL A 130 -13.01 -8.27 1.66
CA VAL A 130 -14.07 -8.79 0.79
C VAL A 130 -15.46 -8.56 1.39
N ARG A 131 -15.66 -8.89 2.66
CA ARG A 131 -16.95 -8.72 3.32
C ARG A 131 -17.42 -7.26 3.33
N GLN A 132 -16.51 -6.33 3.67
CA GLN A 132 -16.85 -4.91 3.70
C GLN A 132 -17.11 -4.35 2.30
N GLY A 133 -16.21 -4.61 1.35
CA GLY A 133 -16.34 -4.13 -0.02
C GLY A 133 -17.59 -4.71 -0.73
N LYS A 134 -17.87 -5.99 -0.54
CA LYS A 134 -19.11 -6.67 -1.01
C LYS A 134 -20.37 -5.96 -0.55
N ALA A 135 -20.43 -5.62 0.73
CA ALA A 135 -21.60 -4.96 1.32
C ALA A 135 -21.78 -3.55 0.76
N VAL A 136 -20.70 -2.77 0.63
CA VAL A 136 -20.77 -1.38 0.16
C VAL A 136 -21.12 -1.29 -1.31
N ILE A 137 -20.52 -2.15 -2.16
CA ILE A 137 -20.85 -2.13 -3.60
C ILE A 137 -22.21 -2.80 -3.92
N GLY A 138 -22.80 -3.53 -2.98
CA GLY A 138 -24.06 -4.26 -3.18
C GLY A 138 -23.88 -5.49 -4.09
N TRP A 139 -22.81 -6.25 -3.87
CA TRP A 139 -22.46 -7.38 -4.73
C TRP A 139 -23.58 -8.43 -4.84
N ASP A 140 -24.15 -8.83 -3.71
CA ASP A 140 -25.16 -9.90 -3.67
C ASP A 140 -26.47 -9.54 -4.37
N GLU A 141 -26.79 -8.25 -4.46
CA GLU A 141 -27.97 -7.73 -5.17
C GLU A 141 -27.72 -7.48 -6.66
N LYS A 142 -26.45 -7.45 -7.08
CA LYS A 142 -26.04 -7.09 -8.45
C LYS A 142 -25.51 -8.27 -9.24
N PHE A 143 -24.57 -9.01 -8.67
CA PHE A 143 -23.91 -10.12 -9.36
C PHE A 143 -24.90 -11.27 -9.67
N ASN A 144 -24.91 -11.74 -10.90
CA ASN A 144 -25.85 -12.78 -11.42
C ASN A 144 -27.34 -12.40 -11.41
N HIS A 145 -27.70 -11.12 -11.19
CA HIS A 145 -29.09 -10.66 -11.27
C HIS A 145 -29.38 -10.02 -12.63
N ALA A 146 -29.98 -10.78 -13.55
CA ALA A 146 -30.17 -10.38 -14.95
C ALA A 146 -30.85 -9.00 -15.14
N GLN A 147 -31.84 -8.68 -14.29
CA GLN A 147 -32.55 -7.40 -14.33
C GLN A 147 -31.66 -6.21 -13.97
N TRP A 148 -30.69 -6.41 -13.08
CA TRP A 148 -29.77 -5.34 -12.69
C TRP A 148 -28.81 -4.94 -13.83
N HIS A 149 -28.43 -5.90 -14.68
CA HIS A 149 -27.57 -5.65 -15.83
C HIS A 149 -28.23 -4.80 -16.93
N GLU A 150 -29.55 -4.67 -16.90
CA GLU A 150 -30.30 -3.89 -17.89
C GLU A 150 -30.46 -2.44 -17.46
N VAL A 151 -30.31 -1.50 -18.44
CA VAL A 151 -30.59 -0.10 -18.22
C VAL A 151 -31.96 0.20 -18.83
N PRO A 152 -32.99 0.54 -18.06
CA PRO A 152 -34.34 0.77 -18.56
C PRO A 152 -34.37 1.82 -19.68
N GLY A 153 -34.98 1.47 -20.83
CA GLY A 153 -35.09 2.35 -21.99
C GLY A 153 -33.80 2.53 -22.81
N ARG A 154 -32.70 1.85 -22.43
CA ARG A 154 -31.40 1.96 -23.09
C ARG A 154 -30.81 0.56 -23.37
N PRO A 155 -31.36 -0.21 -24.32
CA PRO A 155 -30.95 -1.59 -24.58
C PRO A 155 -29.48 -1.74 -25.02
N GLU A 156 -28.89 -0.65 -25.53
CA GLU A 156 -27.47 -0.61 -25.89
C GLU A 156 -26.53 -0.50 -24.69
N LEU A 157 -27.03 -0.19 -23.49
CA LEU A 157 -26.27 -0.08 -22.27
C LEU A 157 -26.42 -1.35 -21.42
N ARG A 158 -25.31 -1.81 -20.87
CA ARG A 158 -25.27 -2.94 -19.93
C ARG A 158 -24.44 -2.58 -18.71
N LYS A 159 -24.99 -2.83 -17.54
CA LYS A 159 -24.23 -2.72 -16.27
C LYS A 159 -23.47 -4.00 -15.97
N GLY A 160 -22.36 -3.88 -15.29
CA GLY A 160 -21.61 -5.01 -14.82
C GLY A 160 -20.85 -4.68 -13.53
N ILE A 161 -20.54 -5.73 -12.78
CA ILE A 161 -19.80 -5.63 -11.52
C ILE A 161 -18.62 -6.62 -11.54
N GLY A 162 -17.48 -6.19 -11.03
CA GLY A 162 -16.27 -7.00 -11.02
C GLY A 162 -15.46 -6.84 -9.75
N VAL A 163 -14.64 -7.82 -9.46
CA VAL A 163 -13.76 -7.86 -8.30
C VAL A 163 -12.36 -8.28 -8.70
N ALA A 164 -11.37 -7.76 -7.99
CA ALA A 164 -10.00 -8.26 -7.95
C ALA A 164 -9.54 -8.32 -6.48
N MET A 165 -8.74 -9.32 -6.16
CA MET A 165 -8.09 -9.43 -4.86
C MET A 165 -6.58 -9.30 -5.07
N VAL A 166 -5.93 -8.52 -4.23
CA VAL A 166 -4.52 -8.20 -4.41
C VAL A 166 -3.74 -8.24 -3.11
N MET A 167 -2.45 -8.49 -3.23
CA MET A 167 -1.46 -8.48 -2.19
C MET A 167 -0.22 -7.72 -2.71
N GLN A 168 0.33 -6.84 -1.91
CA GLN A 168 1.55 -6.09 -2.24
C GLN A 168 2.63 -6.37 -1.19
N GLY A 169 3.77 -5.71 -1.24
CA GLY A 169 4.80 -5.75 -0.21
C GLY A 169 4.84 -4.46 0.59
N THR A 170 5.51 -4.53 1.74
CA THR A 170 5.89 -3.38 2.55
C THR A 170 7.40 -3.26 2.53
N ALA A 171 7.94 -2.24 1.87
CA ALA A 171 9.37 -2.01 1.75
C ALA A 171 10.17 -3.22 1.15
N ILE A 172 11.49 -3.10 1.09
CA ILE A 172 12.38 -4.14 0.55
C ILE A 172 13.29 -4.63 1.67
N PRO A 173 13.18 -5.91 2.10
CA PRO A 173 13.96 -6.46 3.19
C PRO A 173 15.47 -6.33 2.98
N TYR A 174 16.19 -5.94 4.04
CA TYR A 174 17.65 -5.74 4.08
C TYR A 174 18.22 -4.69 3.09
N LEU A 175 17.35 -3.98 2.38
CA LEU A 175 17.72 -2.89 1.47
C LEU A 175 17.28 -1.55 2.02
N ASP A 176 16.02 -1.46 2.47
CA ASP A 176 15.47 -0.21 2.95
C ASP A 176 15.94 0.08 4.38
N MET A 177 16.34 1.33 4.58
CA MET A 177 16.80 1.85 5.85
C MET A 177 16.23 3.25 6.05
N GLY A 178 15.74 3.52 7.25
CA GLY A 178 15.37 4.85 7.72
C GLY A 178 16.13 5.25 8.97
N GLY A 179 16.32 6.54 9.14
CA GLY A 179 16.94 7.15 10.31
C GLY A 179 16.14 8.32 10.85
N ALA A 180 16.17 8.48 12.17
CA ALA A 180 15.54 9.60 12.86
C ALA A 180 16.35 10.06 14.06
N SER A 181 16.22 11.33 14.43
CA SER A 181 16.66 11.83 15.73
C SER A 181 15.58 12.71 16.36
N VAL A 182 15.45 12.62 17.67
CA VAL A 182 14.51 13.40 18.49
C VAL A 182 15.32 14.18 19.51
N LYS A 183 15.04 15.48 19.62
CA LYS A 183 15.67 16.39 20.60
C LYS A 183 14.60 17.14 21.39
N MET A 184 14.68 17.11 22.73
CA MET A 184 13.85 17.91 23.61
C MET A 184 14.41 19.31 23.77
N ASN A 185 13.55 20.33 23.71
CA ASN A 185 13.85 21.72 23.96
C ASN A 185 13.54 22.11 25.42
N ASP A 186 14.02 23.28 25.86
CA ASP A 186 13.83 23.76 27.24
C ASP A 186 12.39 24.18 27.59
N ASP A 187 11.57 24.42 26.57
CA ASP A 187 10.14 24.68 26.72
C ASP A 187 9.28 23.40 26.77
N GLY A 188 9.90 22.22 26.63
CA GLY A 188 9.24 20.93 26.60
C GLY A 188 8.74 20.48 25.24
N SER A 189 8.96 21.26 24.19
CA SER A 189 8.73 20.87 22.80
C SER A 189 9.86 19.98 22.27
N PHE A 190 9.66 19.42 21.06
CA PHE A 190 10.61 18.50 20.43
C PHE A 190 10.93 18.88 19.00
N ASN A 191 12.18 18.65 18.61
CA ASN A 191 12.57 18.64 17.21
C ASN A 191 12.70 17.17 16.78
N LEU A 192 12.03 16.80 15.68
CA LEU A 192 12.13 15.51 15.02
C LEU A 192 12.84 15.71 13.68
N LEU A 193 14.01 15.12 13.52
CA LEU A 193 14.75 15.09 12.26
C LEU A 193 14.63 13.72 11.62
N VAL A 194 14.13 13.67 10.37
CA VAL A 194 13.93 12.43 9.61
C VAL A 194 14.45 12.59 8.19
N GLY A 195 15.06 11.55 7.65
CA GLY A 195 15.50 11.52 6.25
C GLY A 195 14.35 11.28 5.26
N ALA A 196 13.20 10.81 5.74
CA ALA A 196 12.02 10.56 4.93
C ALA A 196 11.54 11.83 4.21
N THR A 197 11.06 11.65 2.97
CA THR A 197 10.56 12.75 2.13
C THR A 197 9.04 12.71 2.06
N ASP A 198 8.37 13.79 2.44
CA ASP A 198 6.94 13.94 2.20
C ASP A 198 6.67 14.33 0.74
N LEU A 199 6.11 13.38 -0.02
CA LEU A 199 5.74 13.56 -1.42
C LEU A 199 4.27 14.03 -1.60
N GLY A 200 3.67 14.62 -0.55
CA GLY A 200 2.23 14.83 -0.45
C GLY A 200 1.51 13.65 0.20
N THR A 201 2.28 12.73 0.79
CA THR A 201 1.77 11.52 1.46
C THR A 201 1.30 11.78 2.89
N GLY A 202 1.66 12.94 3.47
CA GLY A 202 1.42 13.29 4.86
C GLY A 202 2.38 12.59 5.83
N SER A 203 3.54 12.14 5.35
CA SER A 203 4.52 11.40 6.17
C SER A 203 5.05 12.23 7.32
N ASP A 204 5.32 13.54 7.14
CA ASP A 204 5.76 14.42 8.22
C ASP A 204 4.76 14.42 9.39
N THR A 205 3.47 14.51 9.09
CA THR A 205 2.41 14.43 10.11
C THR A 205 2.34 13.05 10.77
N VAL A 206 2.38 11.98 10.00
CA VAL A 206 2.29 10.60 10.50
C VAL A 206 3.48 10.27 11.42
N LEU A 207 4.69 10.65 11.01
CA LEU A 207 5.91 10.43 11.80
C LEU A 207 5.91 11.26 13.09
N ALA A 208 5.40 12.50 13.05
CA ALA A 208 5.19 13.31 14.25
C ALA A 208 4.16 12.68 15.20
N GLN A 209 3.06 12.13 14.68
CA GLN A 209 2.06 11.42 15.50
C GLN A 209 2.65 10.21 16.21
N MET A 210 3.50 9.41 15.53
CA MET A 210 4.20 8.29 16.16
C MET A 210 5.16 8.72 17.27
N ALA A 211 5.91 9.82 17.05
CA ALA A 211 6.79 10.37 18.07
C ALA A 211 5.99 10.92 19.27
N ALA A 212 4.89 11.63 19.00
CA ALA A 212 4.02 12.22 20.02
C ALA A 212 3.42 11.17 20.95
N GLU A 213 2.94 10.05 20.39
CA GLU A 213 2.42 8.92 21.18
C GLU A 213 3.47 8.35 22.15
N VAL A 214 4.69 8.13 21.68
CA VAL A 214 5.77 7.61 22.53
C VAL A 214 6.20 8.60 23.62
N LEU A 215 6.23 9.89 23.29
CA LEU A 215 6.67 10.97 24.19
C LEU A 215 5.56 11.46 25.13
N GLY A 216 4.30 11.07 24.89
CA GLY A 216 3.15 11.51 25.68
C GLY A 216 2.85 13.00 25.53
N VAL A 217 2.96 13.53 24.31
CA VAL A 217 2.72 14.95 23.98
C VAL A 217 1.71 15.07 22.81
N ASN A 218 1.32 16.31 22.48
CA ASN A 218 0.50 16.54 21.28
C ASN A 218 1.40 16.63 20.04
N VAL A 219 0.84 16.35 18.87
CA VAL A 219 1.56 16.46 17.60
C VAL A 219 2.11 17.88 17.36
N ASP A 220 1.40 18.90 17.81
CA ASP A 220 1.80 20.30 17.71
C ASP A 220 3.06 20.66 18.54
N ASP A 221 3.46 19.81 19.47
CA ASP A 221 4.69 19.97 20.25
C ASP A 221 5.93 19.47 19.49
N ILE A 222 5.74 18.89 18.30
CA ILE A 222 6.82 18.28 17.52
C ILE A 222 7.05 19.11 16.26
N LEU A 223 8.22 19.74 16.19
CA LEU A 223 8.69 20.42 15.00
C LEU A 223 9.46 19.42 14.12
N VAL A 224 8.90 19.11 12.95
CA VAL A 224 9.51 18.16 12.00
C VAL A 224 10.47 18.90 11.07
N TYR A 225 11.66 18.33 10.93
CA TYR A 225 12.63 18.63 9.90
C TYR A 225 12.85 17.39 9.06
N SER A 226 12.49 17.42 7.78
CA SER A 226 12.53 16.25 6.90
C SER A 226 13.34 16.53 5.63
N SER A 227 13.85 15.46 5.02
CA SER A 227 14.44 15.42 3.67
C SER A 227 15.58 16.40 3.36
N ASP A 228 16.24 16.93 4.37
CA ASP A 228 17.43 17.77 4.21
C ASP A 228 18.68 16.90 4.39
N THR A 229 19.40 16.64 3.28
CA THR A 229 20.56 15.75 3.27
C THR A 229 21.76 16.28 4.05
N ASP A 230 21.79 17.58 4.41
CA ASP A 230 22.85 18.16 5.22
C ASP A 230 22.61 17.98 6.72
N PHE A 231 21.35 17.92 7.16
CA PHE A 231 20.99 17.95 8.58
C PHE A 231 20.21 16.73 9.06
N THR A 232 19.48 16.04 8.18
CA THR A 232 18.67 14.89 8.60
C THR A 232 19.45 13.57 8.51
N PRO A 233 19.09 12.57 9.34
CA PRO A 233 19.65 11.25 9.21
C PRO A 233 19.38 10.64 7.84
N PHE A 234 20.22 9.69 7.42
CA PHE A 234 20.05 9.00 6.14
C PHE A 234 18.74 8.21 6.10
N ASP A 235 18.05 8.33 4.97
CA ASP A 235 16.89 7.52 4.59
C ASP A 235 17.07 7.05 3.14
N LYS A 236 16.59 5.86 2.82
CA LYS A 236 16.76 5.28 1.48
C LYS A 236 15.85 5.94 0.44
N GLY A 237 14.75 6.53 0.87
CA GLY A 237 13.77 7.22 0.05
C GLY A 237 12.33 6.71 0.24
N ALA A 238 11.37 7.57 -0.15
CA ALA A 238 9.94 7.27 -0.07
C ALA A 238 9.49 6.43 -1.28
N TYR A 239 9.86 5.15 -1.32
CA TYR A 239 9.47 4.18 -2.35
C TYR A 239 9.10 2.84 -1.71
N ALA A 240 8.60 1.88 -2.50
CA ALA A 240 8.15 0.56 -2.04
C ALA A 240 7.20 0.64 -0.82
N SER A 241 6.46 1.75 -0.71
CA SER A 241 5.53 2.04 0.40
C SER A 241 6.17 1.93 1.80
N SER A 242 7.44 2.30 1.92
CA SER A 242 8.29 2.01 3.08
C SER A 242 8.16 3.01 4.22
N THR A 243 7.83 4.27 3.96
CA THR A 243 8.04 5.40 4.89
C THR A 243 7.40 5.18 6.26
N THR A 244 6.09 4.92 6.33
CA THR A 244 5.41 4.74 7.62
C THR A 244 5.97 3.55 8.40
N TYR A 245 6.36 2.48 7.71
CA TYR A 245 6.88 1.29 8.35
C TYR A 245 8.37 1.45 8.76
N ILE A 246 9.25 1.83 7.84
CA ILE A 246 10.69 1.90 8.07
C ILE A 246 11.06 3.15 8.87
N SER A 247 10.74 4.33 8.34
CA SER A 247 11.09 5.60 8.97
C SER A 247 10.29 5.79 10.26
N GLY A 248 9.02 5.32 10.28
CA GLY A 248 8.20 5.29 11.49
C GLY A 248 8.83 4.43 12.61
N THR A 249 9.36 3.24 12.30
CA THR A 249 10.09 2.43 13.29
C THR A 249 11.36 3.13 13.79
N ALA A 250 12.09 3.82 12.90
CA ALA A 250 13.27 4.61 13.30
C ALA A 250 12.88 5.77 14.22
N VAL A 251 11.78 6.47 13.93
CA VAL A 251 11.20 7.53 14.78
C VAL A 251 10.81 6.99 16.15
N VAL A 252 10.10 5.86 16.19
CA VAL A 252 9.71 5.23 17.47
C VAL A 252 10.93 4.90 18.32
N LYS A 253 11.98 4.33 17.73
CA LYS A 253 13.24 4.05 18.45
C LYS A 253 13.94 5.30 18.98
N ALA A 254 13.98 6.37 18.18
CA ALA A 254 14.54 7.65 18.59
C ALA A 254 13.72 8.26 19.75
N ALA A 255 12.40 8.25 19.62
CA ALA A 255 11.49 8.77 20.63
C ALA A 255 11.56 7.95 21.95
N GLN A 256 11.68 6.63 21.87
CA GLN A 256 11.87 5.76 23.04
C GLN A 256 13.13 6.09 23.82
N GLN A 257 14.27 6.29 23.15
CA GLN A 257 15.51 6.70 23.82
C GLN A 257 15.38 8.07 24.49
N ALA A 258 14.70 9.03 23.85
CA ALA A 258 14.41 10.32 24.48
C ALA A 258 13.46 10.15 25.68
N ALA A 259 12.43 9.34 25.55
CA ALA A 259 11.45 9.05 26.60
C ALA A 259 12.09 8.37 27.82
N GLU A 260 13.03 7.43 27.64
CA GLU A 260 13.81 6.83 28.73
C GLU A 260 14.56 7.89 29.55
N ARG A 261 15.24 8.81 28.88
CA ARG A 261 15.94 9.93 29.53
C ARG A 261 15.00 10.89 30.25
N ILE A 262 13.83 11.18 29.64
CA ILE A 262 12.79 12.01 30.27
C ILE A 262 12.28 11.31 31.55
N ARG A 263 11.98 10.00 31.50
CA ARG A 263 11.53 9.24 32.66
C ARG A 263 12.57 9.20 33.78
N LEU A 264 13.83 8.93 33.44
CA LEU A 264 14.93 8.92 34.41
C LEU A 264 15.06 10.27 35.13
N ARG A 265 15.04 11.37 34.36
CA ARG A 265 15.13 12.71 34.92
C ARG A 265 13.91 13.06 35.77
N ALA A 266 12.71 12.76 35.31
CA ALA A 266 11.48 12.95 36.05
C ALA A 266 11.45 12.16 37.35
N ALA A 267 11.90 10.87 37.34
CA ALA A 267 12.01 10.06 38.53
C ALA A 267 12.92 10.71 39.61
N ASN A 268 14.07 11.20 39.18
CA ASN A 268 15.00 11.93 40.07
C ASN A 268 14.38 13.21 40.65
N MET A 269 13.74 14.03 39.81
CA MET A 269 13.10 15.27 40.23
C MET A 269 11.94 15.01 41.22
N LEU A 270 11.09 14.01 40.94
CA LEU A 270 9.97 13.62 41.80
C LEU A 270 10.44 12.98 43.12
N SER A 271 11.55 12.25 43.11
CA SER A 271 12.16 11.66 44.31
C SER A 271 12.67 12.75 45.24
N ILE A 272 13.33 13.78 44.74
CA ILE A 272 13.81 14.95 45.50
C ILE A 272 12.64 15.70 46.12
N GLN A 273 11.57 15.95 45.37
CA GLN A 273 10.41 16.71 45.86
C GLN A 273 9.62 15.99 46.95
N GLY A 274 9.58 14.68 46.96
CA GLY A 274 8.69 13.91 47.83
C GLY A 274 9.34 12.96 48.83
N GLY A 275 10.66 12.83 48.80
CA GLY A 275 11.39 11.93 49.70
C GLY A 275 11.18 10.42 49.42
N GLN A 276 10.36 10.08 48.41
CA GLN A 276 10.17 8.70 47.93
C GLN A 276 11.00 8.49 46.67
N GLN A 277 11.75 7.41 46.63
CA GLN A 277 12.54 7.04 45.44
C GLN A 277 11.65 6.41 44.39
N TRP A 278 11.78 6.86 43.12
CA TRP A 278 11.13 6.31 41.96
C TRP A 278 12.15 5.83 40.93
N THR A 279 11.84 4.76 40.21
CA THR A 279 12.62 4.30 39.05
C THR A 279 12.02 4.84 37.77
N GLU A 280 12.77 4.80 36.66
CA GLU A 280 12.33 5.27 35.37
C GLU A 280 11.18 4.44 34.80
N GLU A 281 11.13 3.13 35.08
CA GLU A 281 10.07 2.22 34.62
C GLU A 281 8.72 2.53 35.30
N GLU A 282 8.74 3.13 36.51
CA GLU A 282 7.53 3.51 37.23
C GLU A 282 6.91 4.82 36.68
N ILE A 283 7.66 5.61 35.90
CA ILE A 283 7.21 6.88 35.38
C ILE A 283 6.44 6.68 34.06
N ARG A 284 5.19 7.14 34.03
CA ARG A 284 4.33 7.18 32.83
C ARG A 284 4.37 8.55 32.19
N LEU A 285 4.59 8.62 30.89
CA LEU A 285 4.46 9.85 30.08
C LEU A 285 3.03 9.97 29.52
N GLY A 286 2.51 11.19 29.46
CA GLY A 286 1.20 11.52 28.89
C GLY A 286 0.82 12.98 29.20
N ASP A 287 -0.01 13.56 28.35
CA ASP A 287 -0.53 14.93 28.52
C ASP A 287 0.55 15.99 28.80
N ARG A 288 1.70 15.90 28.12
CA ARG A 288 2.89 16.77 28.34
C ARG A 288 3.46 16.67 29.77
N LYS A 289 3.30 15.53 30.44
CA LYS A 289 3.70 15.30 31.83
C LYS A 289 4.32 13.93 32.02
N ALA A 290 5.17 13.84 32.99
CA ALA A 290 5.69 12.60 33.55
C ALA A 290 5.05 12.36 34.94
N TYR A 291 4.33 11.25 35.10
CA TYR A 291 3.56 10.90 36.28
C TYR A 291 4.24 9.81 37.08
N ALA A 292 4.33 10.03 38.38
CA ALA A 292 4.65 8.97 39.34
C ALA A 292 3.40 8.14 39.70
N PRO A 293 3.57 6.91 40.25
CA PRO A 293 2.44 6.04 40.65
C PRO A 293 1.50 6.64 41.70
N ASP A 294 1.99 7.56 42.51
CA ASP A 294 1.22 8.28 43.54
C ASP A 294 0.39 9.45 42.98
N GLY A 295 0.44 9.69 41.67
CA GLY A 295 -0.30 10.75 40.97
C GLY A 295 0.42 12.09 40.92
N ARG A 296 1.58 12.26 41.56
CA ARG A 296 2.43 13.44 41.35
C ARG A 296 2.95 13.46 39.91
N PHE A 297 3.21 14.64 39.41
CA PHE A 297 3.74 14.79 38.06
C PHE A 297 4.71 15.97 37.94
N ILE A 298 5.51 15.93 36.90
CA ILE A 298 6.32 17.05 36.40
C ILE A 298 5.99 17.30 34.94
N THR A 299 5.91 18.56 34.51
CA THR A 299 5.65 18.88 33.11
C THR A 299 6.90 18.65 32.25
N HIS A 300 6.71 18.34 30.96
CA HIS A 300 7.83 18.26 30.01
C HIS A 300 8.63 19.57 29.98
N ARG A 301 7.95 20.72 30.09
CA ARG A 301 8.63 22.01 30.21
C ARG A 301 9.58 22.07 31.40
N ASP A 302 9.12 21.66 32.59
CA ASP A 302 9.98 21.69 33.78
C ASP A 302 11.15 20.71 33.65
N ILE A 303 10.92 19.56 33.02
CA ILE A 303 11.97 18.56 32.74
C ILE A 303 12.99 19.11 31.75
N GLY A 304 12.56 19.69 30.62
CA GLY A 304 13.43 20.28 29.60
C GLY A 304 14.25 21.46 30.16
N TYR A 305 13.58 22.35 30.89
CA TYR A 305 14.25 23.47 31.56
C TYR A 305 15.27 22.98 32.59
N ASN A 306 14.91 22.01 33.44
CA ASN A 306 15.82 21.42 34.42
C ASN A 306 17.02 20.74 33.73
N ALA A 307 16.78 20.05 32.60
CA ALA A 307 17.84 19.36 31.87
C ALA A 307 18.91 20.30 31.33
N LEU A 308 18.54 21.49 30.90
CA LEU A 308 19.45 22.42 30.23
C LEU A 308 20.02 23.53 31.13
N HIS A 309 19.35 23.86 32.25
CA HIS A 309 19.66 25.04 33.04
C HIS A 309 20.02 24.78 34.52
N HIS A 310 19.90 23.55 34.99
CA HIS A 310 20.25 23.16 36.39
C HIS A 310 21.55 22.36 36.46
N GLU A 311 21.99 22.03 37.66
CA GLU A 311 23.11 21.12 37.87
C GLU A 311 22.88 19.79 37.13
N ASN A 312 23.94 19.14 36.69
CA ASN A 312 23.90 17.93 35.87
C ASN A 312 23.20 18.14 34.52
N GLN A 313 23.58 19.19 33.82
CA GLN A 313 23.07 19.54 32.50
C GLN A 313 23.28 18.38 31.52
N GLU A 314 22.24 18.11 30.73
CA GLU A 314 22.27 17.17 29.61
C GLU A 314 21.33 17.62 28.49
N GLN A 315 21.68 17.30 27.25
CA GLN A 315 20.74 17.41 26.13
C GLN A 315 19.97 16.09 26.05
N ILE A 316 18.67 16.12 26.32
CA ILE A 316 17.81 14.95 26.11
C ILE A 316 17.61 14.75 24.60
N MET A 317 18.19 13.69 24.07
CA MET A 317 18.13 13.29 22.67
C MET A 317 18.02 11.78 22.53
N GLY A 318 17.41 11.35 21.42
CA GLY A 318 17.41 9.95 20.98
C GLY A 318 17.70 9.84 19.50
N ILE A 319 18.34 8.76 19.08
CA ILE A 319 18.65 8.45 17.68
C ILE A 319 18.17 7.04 17.39
N GLY A 320 17.45 6.89 16.27
CA GLY A 320 16.97 5.58 15.83
C GLY A 320 17.34 5.32 14.40
N SER A 321 17.65 4.08 14.09
CA SER A 321 17.73 3.59 12.73
C SER A 321 17.07 2.22 12.64
N TYR A 322 16.54 1.91 11.46
CA TYR A 322 15.87 0.66 11.24
C TYR A 322 16.10 0.13 9.83
N VAL A 323 16.38 -1.16 9.74
CA VAL A 323 16.44 -1.94 8.51
C VAL A 323 15.44 -3.07 8.64
N LEU A 324 14.57 -3.22 7.67
CA LEU A 324 13.51 -4.21 7.67
C LEU A 324 14.05 -5.62 7.40
N PRO A 325 13.72 -6.63 8.24
CA PRO A 325 14.09 -8.03 7.97
C PRO A 325 13.05 -8.81 7.15
N VAL A 326 11.80 -8.34 7.08
CA VAL A 326 10.65 -9.00 6.44
C VAL A 326 9.81 -7.97 5.67
N SER A 327 9.02 -8.41 4.68
CA SER A 327 8.11 -7.54 3.93
C SER A 327 6.65 -7.95 4.15
N PRO A 328 6.03 -7.52 5.28
CA PRO A 328 4.66 -7.92 5.60
C PRO A 328 3.69 -7.41 4.52
N PRO A 329 2.88 -8.28 3.90
CA PRO A 329 2.02 -7.88 2.82
C PRO A 329 0.75 -7.16 3.31
N PRO A 330 0.40 -6.01 2.76
CA PRO A 330 -0.96 -5.50 2.78
C PRO A 330 -1.83 -6.32 1.84
N PHE A 331 -3.14 -6.37 2.11
CA PHE A 331 -4.15 -7.04 1.29
C PHE A 331 -5.26 -6.08 0.89
N SER A 332 -5.89 -6.31 -0.27
CA SER A 332 -7.05 -5.52 -0.68
C SER A 332 -8.04 -6.34 -1.50
N ALA A 333 -9.31 -6.02 -1.35
CA ALA A 333 -10.38 -6.39 -2.27
C ALA A 333 -10.87 -5.13 -2.98
N GLN A 334 -10.80 -5.13 -4.31
CA GLN A 334 -11.09 -3.99 -5.17
C GLN A 334 -12.25 -4.32 -6.08
N PHE A 335 -13.29 -3.52 -6.03
CA PHE A 335 -14.54 -3.72 -6.75
C PHE A 335 -14.78 -2.58 -7.71
N ALA A 336 -15.38 -2.91 -8.86
CA ALA A 336 -15.79 -1.94 -9.86
C ALA A 336 -17.22 -2.19 -10.33
N GLU A 337 -18.02 -1.13 -10.44
CA GLU A 337 -19.28 -1.10 -11.19
C GLU A 337 -19.07 -0.32 -12.47
N VAL A 338 -19.54 -0.85 -13.58
CA VAL A 338 -19.40 -0.23 -14.89
C VAL A 338 -20.70 -0.22 -15.67
N THR A 339 -20.83 0.75 -16.59
CA THR A 339 -21.83 0.77 -17.65
C THR A 339 -21.13 0.69 -19.00
N VAL A 340 -21.45 -0.32 -19.80
CA VAL A 340 -20.87 -0.59 -21.12
C VAL A 340 -21.87 -0.25 -22.21
N ASN A 341 -21.47 0.56 -23.18
CA ASN A 341 -22.24 0.75 -24.42
C ASN A 341 -21.83 -0.34 -25.42
N THR A 342 -22.71 -1.29 -25.67
CA THR A 342 -22.43 -2.47 -26.50
C THR A 342 -22.35 -2.16 -28.01
N ILE A 343 -22.78 -0.96 -28.44
CA ILE A 343 -22.68 -0.49 -29.83
C ILE A 343 -21.31 0.16 -30.07
N THR A 344 -20.86 1.02 -29.15
CA THR A 344 -19.65 1.82 -29.34
C THR A 344 -18.42 1.24 -28.65
N GLY A 345 -18.62 0.32 -27.69
CA GLY A 345 -17.57 -0.21 -26.83
C GLY A 345 -17.16 0.73 -25.68
N GLN A 346 -17.80 1.89 -25.54
CA GLN A 346 -17.49 2.83 -24.46
C GLN A 346 -17.81 2.23 -23.10
N VAL A 347 -16.88 2.33 -22.16
CA VAL A 347 -17.01 1.93 -20.77
C VAL A 347 -17.04 3.18 -19.91
N THR A 348 -18.05 3.30 -19.07
CA THR A 348 -18.11 4.26 -17.98
C THR A 348 -17.92 3.49 -16.69
N VAL A 349 -16.96 3.86 -15.87
CA VAL A 349 -16.83 3.32 -14.51
C VAL A 349 -17.71 4.17 -13.61
N ASP A 350 -18.70 3.54 -12.98
CA ASP A 350 -19.72 4.23 -12.18
C ASP A 350 -19.29 4.36 -10.72
N GLN A 351 -18.65 3.28 -10.18
CA GLN A 351 -18.18 3.24 -8.81
C GLN A 351 -16.95 2.34 -8.67
N LEU A 352 -16.03 2.76 -7.82
CA LEU A 352 -14.92 1.94 -7.31
C LEU A 352 -15.03 1.85 -5.78
N VAL A 353 -14.99 0.64 -5.26
CA VAL A 353 -14.92 0.37 -3.80
C VAL A 353 -13.65 -0.41 -3.52
N MET A 354 -12.85 0.07 -2.59
CA MET A 354 -11.59 -0.56 -2.23
C MET A 354 -11.50 -0.73 -0.72
N ALA A 355 -11.48 -1.98 -0.27
CA ALA A 355 -11.21 -2.32 1.11
C ALA A 355 -9.77 -2.78 1.25
N VAL A 356 -9.02 -2.18 2.18
CA VAL A 356 -7.59 -2.37 2.35
C VAL A 356 -7.26 -2.80 3.78
N ASP A 357 -6.47 -3.85 3.92
CA ASP A 357 -5.77 -4.23 5.15
C ASP A 357 -4.34 -3.69 5.08
N SER A 358 -4.10 -2.57 5.75
CA SER A 358 -2.78 -1.95 5.92
C SER A 358 -2.29 -1.97 7.38
N GLY A 359 -2.75 -2.94 8.15
CA GLY A 359 -2.49 -2.98 9.59
C GLY A 359 -3.25 -1.87 10.32
N VAL A 360 -2.65 -1.33 11.35
CA VAL A 360 -3.20 -0.17 12.08
C VAL A 360 -3.04 1.10 11.26
N ILE A 361 -4.09 1.87 11.12
CA ILE A 361 -4.09 3.15 10.38
C ILE A 361 -3.72 4.27 11.33
N VAL A 362 -2.53 4.84 11.17
CA VAL A 362 -2.04 5.93 12.04
C VAL A 362 -2.81 7.23 11.79
N ASN A 363 -3.06 7.56 10.53
CA ASN A 363 -3.83 8.74 10.14
C ASN A 363 -4.86 8.38 9.07
N PRO A 364 -6.15 8.28 9.43
CA PRO A 364 -7.21 7.89 8.49
C PRO A 364 -7.36 8.83 7.29
N LEU A 365 -7.17 10.14 7.49
CA LEU A 365 -7.34 11.13 6.43
C LEU A 365 -6.27 10.96 5.34
N THR A 366 -5.00 10.88 5.73
CA THR A 366 -3.89 10.72 4.77
C THR A 366 -3.91 9.34 4.12
N ALA A 367 -4.28 8.29 4.87
CA ALA A 367 -4.43 6.94 4.33
C ALA A 367 -5.56 6.86 3.29
N SER A 368 -6.73 7.46 3.57
CA SER A 368 -7.85 7.56 2.61
C SER A 368 -7.42 8.28 1.34
N GLY A 369 -6.75 9.44 1.48
CA GLY A 369 -6.22 10.18 0.33
C GLY A 369 -5.25 9.35 -0.53
N GLN A 370 -4.42 8.49 0.09
CA GLN A 370 -3.54 7.57 -0.63
C GLN A 370 -4.32 6.49 -1.39
N VAL A 371 -5.38 5.94 -0.79
CA VAL A 371 -6.22 4.92 -1.43
C VAL A 371 -7.00 5.53 -2.60
N GLU A 372 -7.69 6.64 -2.40
CA GLU A 372 -8.47 7.34 -3.42
C GLU A 372 -7.58 7.81 -4.58
N GLY A 373 -6.43 8.43 -4.29
CA GLY A 373 -5.47 8.83 -5.31
C GLY A 373 -4.91 7.65 -6.10
N GLY A 374 -4.70 6.50 -5.46
CA GLY A 374 -4.30 5.26 -6.14
C GLY A 374 -5.39 4.68 -7.03
N MET A 375 -6.67 4.72 -6.60
CA MET A 375 -7.81 4.32 -7.42
C MET A 375 -7.91 5.13 -8.71
N VAL A 376 -7.76 6.46 -8.60
CA VAL A 376 -7.83 7.36 -9.78
C VAL A 376 -6.69 7.10 -10.74
N GLN A 377 -5.48 6.94 -10.22
CA GLN A 377 -4.32 6.62 -11.04
C GLN A 377 -4.50 5.26 -11.74
N ALA A 378 -4.99 4.26 -11.02
CA ALA A 378 -5.28 2.93 -11.56
C ALA A 378 -6.43 2.94 -12.57
N LEU A 379 -7.41 3.83 -12.38
CA LEU A 379 -8.50 4.01 -13.35
C LEU A 379 -7.97 4.54 -14.69
N GLY A 380 -7.09 5.54 -14.68
CA GLY A 380 -6.42 6.02 -15.89
C GLY A 380 -5.65 4.90 -16.61
N TYR A 381 -4.83 4.17 -15.85
CA TYR A 381 -4.13 2.97 -16.34
C TYR A 381 -5.10 1.92 -16.92
N ALA A 382 -6.28 1.74 -16.31
CA ALA A 382 -7.26 0.75 -16.74
C ALA A 382 -7.94 1.08 -18.06
N VAL A 383 -8.26 2.36 -18.34
CA VAL A 383 -9.21 2.69 -19.42
C VAL A 383 -8.70 3.65 -20.48
N CYS A 384 -7.65 4.44 -20.23
CA CYS A 384 -7.25 5.48 -21.20
C CYS A 384 -5.75 5.72 -21.33
N GLU A 385 -4.93 5.51 -20.29
CA GLU A 385 -3.52 5.88 -20.35
C GLU A 385 -2.69 4.86 -21.13
N GLU A 386 -2.15 5.28 -22.27
CA GLU A 386 -1.30 4.46 -23.14
C GLU A 386 -0.34 5.36 -23.91
N MET A 387 0.95 5.01 -23.95
CA MET A 387 1.92 5.62 -24.87
C MET A 387 1.97 4.80 -26.14
N VAL A 388 1.59 5.40 -27.28
CA VAL A 388 1.57 4.73 -28.58
C VAL A 388 2.68 5.29 -29.46
N TYR A 389 3.54 4.41 -29.95
CA TYR A 389 4.61 4.75 -30.90
C TYR A 389 4.20 4.36 -32.32
N ASP A 390 4.51 5.21 -33.28
CA ASP A 390 4.35 4.89 -34.71
C ASP A 390 5.51 3.99 -35.20
N GLN A 391 5.49 3.64 -36.47
CA GLN A 391 6.49 2.79 -37.10
C GLN A 391 7.91 3.42 -37.12
N ASP A 392 8.01 4.73 -36.95
CA ASP A 392 9.28 5.48 -36.88
C ASP A 392 9.75 5.69 -35.45
N GLY A 393 9.01 5.14 -34.44
CA GLY A 393 9.31 5.24 -33.02
C GLY A 393 8.94 6.59 -32.40
N ILE A 394 8.07 7.37 -33.06
CA ILE A 394 7.62 8.67 -32.56
C ILE A 394 6.37 8.46 -31.71
N ALA A 395 6.39 8.98 -30.47
CA ALA A 395 5.23 8.95 -29.59
C ALA A 395 4.10 9.83 -30.16
N ARG A 396 2.86 9.30 -30.13
CA ARG A 396 1.67 10.06 -30.50
C ARG A 396 1.27 11.04 -29.41
N GLU A 397 1.36 10.56 -28.16
CA GLU A 397 1.07 11.33 -26.95
C GLU A 397 2.31 12.16 -26.59
N ARG A 398 2.30 13.45 -26.94
CA ARG A 398 3.47 14.36 -26.81
C ARG A 398 3.38 15.28 -25.61
N ASP A 399 2.17 15.50 -25.12
CA ASP A 399 1.91 16.36 -23.97
C ASP A 399 0.61 15.92 -23.25
N LEU A 400 0.22 16.62 -22.18
CA LEU A 400 -1.00 16.33 -21.43
C LEU A 400 -2.30 16.72 -22.18
N TYR A 401 -2.22 17.26 -23.37
CA TYR A 401 -3.37 17.48 -24.23
C TYR A 401 -3.73 16.19 -24.99
N ASP A 402 -2.71 15.46 -25.43
CA ASP A 402 -2.86 14.18 -26.12
C ASP A 402 -2.93 13.00 -25.13
N TYR A 403 -2.14 13.04 -24.06
CA TYR A 403 -2.14 12.03 -22.99
C TYR A 403 -3.20 12.37 -21.95
N HIS A 404 -4.33 11.63 -21.99
CA HIS A 404 -5.45 11.90 -21.11
C HIS A 404 -5.23 11.37 -19.71
N ILE A 405 -5.31 12.26 -18.71
CA ILE A 405 -5.38 11.95 -17.28
C ILE A 405 -6.77 12.34 -16.79
N PHE A 406 -7.39 11.51 -15.95
CA PHE A 406 -8.73 11.78 -15.42
C PHE A 406 -8.82 13.12 -14.70
N ARG A 407 -9.86 13.88 -15.02
CA ARG A 407 -10.17 15.18 -14.40
C ARG A 407 -11.22 15.01 -13.32
N ALA A 408 -11.32 15.98 -12.42
CA ALA A 408 -12.24 15.92 -11.28
C ALA A 408 -13.70 15.65 -11.66
N ASN A 409 -14.17 16.16 -12.81
CA ASN A 409 -15.53 15.96 -13.29
C ASN A 409 -15.75 14.63 -14.04
N GLU A 410 -14.70 13.84 -14.23
CA GLU A 410 -14.75 12.52 -14.88
C GLU A 410 -14.65 11.37 -13.87
N MET A 411 -14.45 11.71 -12.58
CA MET A 411 -14.27 10.72 -11.52
C MET A 411 -15.57 9.96 -11.23
N PRO A 412 -15.49 8.62 -11.05
CA PRO A 412 -16.59 7.82 -10.53
C PRO A 412 -16.81 8.07 -9.03
N GLY A 413 -17.80 7.42 -8.46
CA GLY A 413 -17.88 7.27 -7.01
C GLY A 413 -16.66 6.50 -6.49
N LEU A 414 -15.97 7.05 -5.50
CA LEU A 414 -14.81 6.42 -4.85
C LEU A 414 -15.15 6.13 -3.39
N GLU A 415 -14.88 4.90 -2.93
CA GLU A 415 -15.08 4.51 -1.54
C GLU A 415 -13.87 3.74 -1.03
N ALA A 416 -13.16 4.32 -0.05
CA ALA A 416 -12.01 3.72 0.61
C ALA A 416 -12.42 3.16 1.98
N LEU A 417 -12.19 1.87 2.20
CA LEU A 417 -12.50 1.16 3.43
C LEU A 417 -11.22 0.59 4.02
N PHE A 418 -11.11 0.61 5.34
CA PHE A 418 -9.98 0.03 6.04
C PHE A 418 -10.39 -1.12 6.93
N VAL A 419 -9.62 -2.19 6.85
CA VAL A 419 -9.70 -3.34 7.76
C VAL A 419 -8.48 -3.27 8.66
N GLU A 420 -8.71 -3.19 9.95
CA GLU A 420 -7.63 -3.11 10.93
C GLU A 420 -7.16 -4.51 11.31
N THR A 421 -5.86 -4.74 11.10
CA THR A 421 -5.10 -5.87 11.65
C THR A 421 -3.90 -5.31 12.41
N TYR A 422 -3.19 -6.14 13.17
CA TYR A 422 -1.99 -5.72 13.89
C TYR A 422 -0.79 -6.50 13.39
N GLU A 423 0.09 -5.85 12.66
CA GLU A 423 1.33 -6.47 12.16
C GLU A 423 2.40 -6.50 13.28
N PRO A 424 2.77 -7.68 13.79
CA PRO A 424 3.65 -7.77 14.97
C PRO A 424 5.09 -7.34 14.71
N SER A 425 5.51 -7.24 13.47
CA SER A 425 6.87 -6.80 13.11
C SER A 425 7.06 -5.28 13.13
N HIS A 426 5.98 -4.51 13.40
CA HIS A 426 6.02 -3.05 13.55
C HIS A 426 5.51 -2.61 14.92
N PRO A 427 6.15 -1.63 15.60
CA PRO A 427 5.75 -1.19 16.95
C PRO A 427 4.30 -0.71 17.08
N PHE A 428 3.72 -0.16 16.02
CA PHE A 428 2.31 0.27 15.96
C PHE A 428 1.43 -0.64 15.07
N GLY A 429 1.94 -1.80 14.64
CA GLY A 429 1.14 -2.77 13.89
C GLY A 429 0.79 -2.35 12.47
N VAL A 430 1.50 -1.40 11.85
CA VAL A 430 1.21 -0.88 10.50
C VAL A 430 1.75 -1.79 9.40
N LYS A 431 1.15 -1.72 8.21
CA LYS A 431 1.66 -2.23 6.92
C LYS A 431 1.62 -1.12 5.88
N ALA A 432 2.11 -1.37 4.68
CA ALA A 432 2.07 -0.43 3.56
C ALA A 432 0.64 -0.12 3.09
N VAL A 433 0.42 1.07 2.52
CA VAL A 433 -0.87 1.47 1.94
C VAL A 433 -0.72 2.12 0.56
N ALA A 434 0.46 2.65 0.23
CA ALA A 434 0.59 3.59 -0.88
C ALA A 434 0.48 2.94 -2.27
N GLU A 435 0.99 1.73 -2.47
CA GLU A 435 1.05 1.09 -3.79
C GLU A 435 -0.12 0.14 -4.06
N ILE A 436 -0.62 -0.57 -3.06
CA ILE A 436 -1.67 -1.57 -3.24
C ILE A 436 -2.96 -1.04 -3.92
N PRO A 437 -3.35 0.24 -3.79
CA PRO A 437 -4.52 0.75 -4.49
C PRO A 437 -4.40 0.74 -6.03
N MET A 438 -3.18 0.68 -6.56
CA MET A 438 -2.91 0.62 -7.99
C MET A 438 -3.15 -0.77 -8.61
N ASP A 439 -3.09 -1.83 -7.80
CA ASP A 439 -2.83 -3.18 -8.30
C ASP A 439 -4.03 -3.87 -8.96
N GLY A 440 -5.25 -3.65 -8.46
CA GLY A 440 -6.42 -4.45 -8.82
C GLY A 440 -7.54 -3.72 -9.56
N VAL A 441 -7.50 -2.39 -9.72
CA VAL A 441 -8.59 -1.64 -10.38
C VAL A 441 -8.74 -2.07 -11.84
N ALA A 442 -7.64 -2.17 -12.58
CA ALA A 442 -7.73 -2.56 -13.99
C ALA A 442 -8.37 -3.94 -14.19
N PRO A 443 -7.94 -5.02 -13.51
CA PRO A 443 -8.61 -6.30 -13.62
C PRO A 443 -10.04 -6.28 -13.06
N ALA A 444 -10.35 -5.52 -12.01
CA ALA A 444 -11.72 -5.38 -11.50
C ALA A 444 -12.65 -4.77 -12.55
N VAL A 445 -12.22 -3.69 -13.22
CA VAL A 445 -12.95 -3.08 -14.34
C VAL A 445 -13.08 -4.07 -15.51
N GLY A 446 -12.01 -4.79 -15.86
CA GLY A 446 -12.06 -5.82 -16.91
C GLY A 446 -13.03 -6.96 -16.59
N ASN A 447 -13.10 -7.39 -15.32
CA ASN A 447 -14.05 -8.40 -14.84
C ASN A 447 -15.48 -7.87 -14.86
N ALA A 448 -15.69 -6.58 -14.52
CA ALA A 448 -16.99 -5.92 -14.61
C ALA A 448 -17.49 -5.79 -16.07
N VAL A 449 -16.60 -5.48 -17.02
CA VAL A 449 -16.95 -5.46 -18.46
C VAL A 449 -17.34 -6.85 -18.94
N MET A 450 -16.61 -7.89 -18.52
CA MET A 450 -16.96 -9.29 -18.83
C MET A 450 -18.32 -9.67 -18.25
N ASP A 451 -18.63 -9.19 -17.05
CA ASP A 451 -19.92 -9.43 -16.38
C ASP A 451 -21.07 -8.70 -17.11
N ALA A 452 -20.84 -7.46 -17.56
CA ALA A 452 -21.82 -6.65 -18.26
C ALA A 452 -22.26 -7.24 -19.61
N CYS A 453 -21.32 -7.76 -20.40
CA CYS A 453 -21.58 -8.05 -21.80
C CYS A 453 -20.81 -9.26 -22.38
N GLY A 454 -20.09 -10.03 -21.56
CA GLY A 454 -19.34 -11.21 -21.99
C GLY A 454 -18.03 -10.90 -22.74
N ALA A 455 -17.67 -9.63 -22.91
CA ALA A 455 -16.43 -9.25 -23.61
C ALA A 455 -15.20 -9.67 -22.78
N ASP A 456 -14.41 -10.60 -23.32
CA ASP A 456 -13.17 -11.06 -22.68
C ASP A 456 -11.97 -10.24 -23.18
N LEU A 457 -11.52 -9.32 -22.34
CA LEU A 457 -10.43 -8.39 -22.65
C LEU A 457 -9.09 -8.96 -22.20
N LEU A 458 -8.17 -9.11 -23.13
CA LEU A 458 -6.83 -9.63 -22.86
C LEU A 458 -5.75 -8.53 -22.82
N VAL A 459 -6.09 -7.32 -23.30
CA VAL A 459 -5.18 -6.19 -23.44
C VAL A 459 -5.68 -5.00 -22.63
N ASN A 460 -4.79 -4.36 -21.89
CA ASN A 460 -4.99 -3.12 -21.17
C ASN A 460 -4.29 -1.97 -21.92
N PRO A 461 -4.81 -0.72 -21.93
CA PRO A 461 -6.07 -0.25 -21.32
C PRO A 461 -7.33 -0.74 -22.04
N ILE A 462 -8.46 -0.64 -21.35
CA ILE A 462 -9.80 -1.06 -21.81
C ILE A 462 -10.39 0.05 -22.70
N THR A 463 -9.81 0.25 -23.87
CA THR A 463 -10.29 1.28 -24.82
C THR A 463 -11.61 0.88 -25.49
N PRO A 464 -12.44 1.85 -25.90
CA PRO A 464 -13.69 1.54 -26.62
C PRO A 464 -13.50 0.63 -27.83
N GLU A 465 -12.42 0.80 -28.58
CA GLU A 465 -12.11 -0.04 -29.74
C GLU A 465 -11.85 -1.50 -29.31
N ARG A 466 -11.07 -1.73 -28.24
CA ARG A 466 -10.77 -3.08 -27.72
C ARG A 466 -12.03 -3.78 -27.23
N VAL A 467 -12.91 -3.06 -26.52
CA VAL A 467 -14.20 -3.58 -26.07
C VAL A 467 -15.09 -3.91 -27.25
N TRP A 468 -15.21 -3.02 -28.23
CA TRP A 468 -16.02 -3.24 -29.44
C TRP A 468 -15.53 -4.46 -30.23
N ARG A 469 -14.21 -4.65 -30.39
CA ARG A 469 -13.63 -5.83 -31.05
C ARG A 469 -13.93 -7.11 -30.29
N ALA A 470 -13.82 -7.11 -28.98
CA ALA A 470 -14.15 -8.26 -28.14
C ALA A 470 -15.64 -8.62 -28.23
N LEU A 471 -16.55 -7.64 -28.24
CA LEU A 471 -17.98 -7.85 -28.44
C LEU A 471 -18.30 -8.49 -29.79
N LYS A 472 -17.62 -8.07 -30.85
CA LYS A 472 -17.79 -8.69 -32.20
C LYS A 472 -17.34 -10.17 -32.19
N ALA A 473 -16.31 -10.50 -31.46
CA ALA A 473 -15.85 -11.90 -31.34
C ALA A 473 -16.83 -12.81 -30.57
N VAL A 474 -17.64 -12.23 -29.66
CA VAL A 474 -18.68 -13.00 -28.92
C VAL A 474 -19.95 -13.19 -29.76
N GLN A 475 -20.24 -12.28 -30.69
CA GLN A 475 -21.44 -12.31 -31.52
C GLN A 475 -21.31 -13.14 -32.80
N GLY A 476 -20.10 -13.46 -33.23
CA GLY A 476 -19.79 -14.26 -34.44
C GLY A 476 -19.41 -15.67 -34.11
#